data_4653ebfa6515766ea98b2e267dd76b26
#
_entry.id   4653ebfa6515766ea98b2e267dd76b26
#
_cell.length_a   1.000
_cell.length_b   1.000
_cell.length_c   1.000
_cell.angle_alpha   90.00
_cell.angle_beta   90.00
_cell.angle_gamma   90.00
#
_symmetry.space_group_name_H-M   'P 1'
#
loop_
_entity.id
_entity.type
_entity.pdbx_description
1 polymer ?
#
loop_
_entity_poly.entity_id
_entity_poly.type
_entity_poly.pdbx_seq_one_letter_code
_entity_poly.pdbx_strand_id
1 'polypeptide(L)'
;YCESARSNFRALGATNIEVVHADATTVTNNVFADTYYIDPARRTTDNKRVFALTDYAPNVPEIKETLLRQGQRLIIKISPMADLSAVLQLLPETTDVHVISVRNECKELLFVLGKTPANQTVNIHTVNFATDSKQRFSFPLEEEKDAQPHYTSLYEPNSSILKSGAFKLVAARYGVEKLHPHSHLYTSDHLVEDFPGRSFHVKEILDFSSKLLKQISHTIPKANITTRNFKLSVNELRSRSKIKDGGTGYI
;
A
#
# COMPACT_ATOMS: atom_id res chain seq x y z
N TYR A 1 -3.84 0.36 -30.01
CA TYR A 1 -3.47 -0.49 -28.86
C TYR A 1 -3.75 -1.97 -29.11
N CYS A 2 -4.95 -2.36 -29.55
CA CYS A 2 -5.28 -3.79 -29.76
C CYS A 2 -4.43 -4.46 -30.85
N GLU A 3 -4.13 -3.75 -31.93
CA GLU A 3 -3.23 -4.27 -32.98
C GLU A 3 -1.81 -4.46 -32.47
N SER A 4 -1.28 -3.48 -31.71
CA SER A 4 0.03 -3.61 -31.08
C SER A 4 0.09 -4.77 -30.10
N ALA A 5 -0.96 -4.94 -29.29
CA ALA A 5 -1.07 -6.07 -28.38
C ALA A 5 -1.07 -7.43 -29.12
N ARG A 6 -1.88 -7.55 -30.18
CA ARG A 6 -1.90 -8.77 -31.02
C ARG A 6 -0.55 -9.07 -31.64
N SER A 7 0.15 -8.03 -32.13
CA SER A 7 1.51 -8.17 -32.70
C SER A 7 2.51 -8.64 -31.64
N ASN A 8 2.49 -8.03 -30.45
CA ASN A 8 3.39 -8.38 -29.36
C ASN A 8 3.15 -9.83 -28.87
N PHE A 9 1.88 -10.23 -28.65
CA PHE A 9 1.57 -11.61 -28.23
C PHE A 9 1.99 -12.62 -29.28
N ARG A 10 1.82 -12.32 -30.55
CA ARG A 10 2.27 -13.16 -31.65
C ARG A 10 3.80 -13.31 -31.66
N ALA A 11 4.52 -12.19 -31.47
CA ALA A 11 5.99 -12.19 -31.40
C ALA A 11 6.54 -12.96 -30.20
N LEU A 12 5.79 -12.98 -29.07
CA LEU A 12 6.12 -13.74 -27.85
C LEU A 12 5.66 -15.21 -27.90
N GLY A 13 5.01 -15.64 -28.97
CA GLY A 13 4.46 -17.00 -29.07
C GLY A 13 3.29 -17.28 -28.08
N ALA A 14 2.64 -16.25 -27.58
CA ALA A 14 1.51 -16.38 -26.64
C ALA A 14 0.23 -16.74 -27.40
N THR A 15 -0.02 -18.05 -27.57
CA THR A 15 -1.18 -18.58 -28.32
C THR A 15 -2.45 -18.68 -27.48
N ASN A 16 -2.34 -18.52 -26.17
CA ASN A 16 -3.42 -18.63 -25.17
C ASN A 16 -4.06 -17.25 -24.82
N ILE A 17 -3.75 -16.21 -25.58
CA ILE A 17 -4.27 -14.84 -25.34
C ILE A 17 -5.10 -14.40 -26.54
N GLU A 18 -6.35 -14.04 -26.27
CA GLU A 18 -7.25 -13.41 -27.23
C GLU A 18 -7.36 -11.90 -26.94
N VAL A 19 -7.24 -11.08 -27.98
CA VAL A 19 -7.40 -9.61 -27.87
C VAL A 19 -8.69 -9.19 -28.55
N VAL A 20 -9.68 -8.82 -27.76
CA VAL A 20 -10.97 -8.29 -28.20
C VAL A 20 -10.96 -6.77 -28.19
N HIS A 21 -11.33 -6.14 -29.31
CA HIS A 21 -11.48 -4.69 -29.41
C HIS A 21 -12.96 -4.33 -29.23
N ALA A 22 -13.36 -4.09 -27.99
CA ALA A 22 -14.74 -3.73 -27.65
C ALA A 22 -14.75 -2.90 -26.36
N ASP A 23 -15.88 -2.25 -26.11
CA ASP A 23 -16.15 -1.64 -24.81
C ASP A 23 -16.44 -2.75 -23.77
N ALA A 24 -15.71 -2.74 -22.66
CA ALA A 24 -15.84 -3.75 -21.62
C ALA A 24 -17.26 -3.86 -21.06
N THR A 25 -18.00 -2.76 -20.96
CA THR A 25 -19.39 -2.74 -20.47
C THR A 25 -20.36 -3.46 -21.40
N THR A 26 -20.08 -3.48 -22.69
CA THR A 26 -20.93 -4.15 -23.69
C THR A 26 -20.64 -5.64 -23.80
N VAL A 27 -19.41 -6.08 -23.54
CA VAL A 27 -19.01 -7.48 -23.68
C VAL A 27 -19.17 -8.30 -22.39
N THR A 28 -19.29 -7.66 -21.24
CA THR A 28 -19.42 -8.33 -19.93
C THR A 28 -20.57 -9.34 -19.87
N ASN A 29 -21.66 -9.11 -20.62
CA ASN A 29 -22.80 -10.02 -20.67
C ASN A 29 -22.55 -11.31 -21.45
N ASN A 30 -21.53 -11.34 -22.31
CA ASN A 30 -21.26 -12.44 -23.25
C ASN A 30 -19.92 -13.12 -23.03
N VAL A 31 -19.12 -12.69 -22.09
CA VAL A 31 -17.81 -13.27 -21.75
C VAL A 31 -17.94 -14.03 -20.44
N PHE A 32 -17.77 -15.33 -20.48
CA PHE A 32 -17.79 -16.22 -19.31
C PHE A 32 -16.37 -16.63 -18.96
N ALA A 33 -15.95 -16.37 -17.72
CA ALA A 33 -14.64 -16.73 -17.19
C ALA A 33 -14.74 -17.06 -15.70
N ASP A 34 -13.84 -17.91 -15.21
CA ASP A 34 -13.77 -18.21 -13.77
C ASP A 34 -13.33 -16.98 -12.97
N THR A 35 -12.42 -16.20 -13.54
CA THR A 35 -11.90 -14.97 -12.90
C THR A 35 -11.91 -13.83 -13.90
N TYR A 36 -12.48 -12.70 -13.49
CA TYR A 36 -12.38 -11.43 -14.17
C TYR A 36 -11.33 -10.56 -13.49
N TYR A 37 -10.56 -9.83 -14.28
CA TYR A 37 -9.63 -8.80 -13.79
C TYR A 37 -9.97 -7.46 -14.44
N ILE A 38 -10.11 -6.42 -13.63
CA ILE A 38 -10.43 -5.08 -14.10
C ILE A 38 -9.38 -4.09 -13.59
N ASP A 39 -8.85 -3.27 -14.51
CA ASP A 39 -8.05 -2.10 -14.23
C ASP A 39 -8.80 -0.85 -14.75
N PRO A 40 -9.78 -0.32 -14.00
CA PRO A 40 -10.63 0.75 -14.49
C PRO A 40 -9.86 2.07 -14.58
N ALA A 41 -10.11 2.83 -15.64
CA ALA A 41 -9.48 4.13 -15.86
C ALA A 41 -9.95 5.17 -14.83
N ARG A 42 -9.01 5.93 -14.27
CA ARG A 42 -9.23 6.99 -13.26
C ARG A 42 -9.37 8.39 -13.85
N ARG A 43 -9.75 8.49 -15.11
CA ARG A 43 -9.88 9.77 -15.81
C ARG A 43 -11.23 9.85 -16.47
N THR A 44 -11.88 11.00 -16.32
CA THR A 44 -13.04 11.34 -17.12
C THR A 44 -12.66 11.53 -18.60
N THR A 45 -13.66 11.59 -19.48
CA THR A 45 -13.47 11.94 -20.90
C THR A 45 -12.69 13.25 -21.10
N ASP A 46 -12.81 14.19 -20.15
CA ASP A 46 -12.06 15.47 -20.11
C ASP A 46 -10.63 15.32 -19.52
N ASN A 47 -10.14 14.10 -19.33
CA ASN A 47 -8.82 13.79 -18.80
C ASN A 47 -8.56 14.30 -17.35
N LYS A 48 -9.59 14.61 -16.58
CA LYS A 48 -9.50 14.95 -15.16
C LYS A 48 -9.35 13.70 -14.31
N ARG A 49 -8.51 13.75 -13.27
CA ARG A 49 -8.39 12.66 -12.30
C ARG A 49 -9.61 12.61 -11.41
N VAL A 50 -10.16 11.42 -11.21
CA VAL A 50 -11.24 11.15 -10.27
C VAL A 50 -10.73 10.31 -9.10
N PHE A 51 -11.37 10.45 -7.93
CA PHE A 51 -10.95 9.81 -6.70
C PHE A 51 -11.96 8.77 -6.21
N ALA A 52 -13.26 9.00 -6.47
CA ALA A 52 -14.29 8.05 -6.12
C ALA A 52 -14.32 6.87 -7.10
N LEU A 53 -14.48 5.65 -6.60
CA LEU A 53 -14.56 4.43 -7.41
C LEU A 53 -15.75 4.44 -8.38
N THR A 54 -16.82 5.13 -8.02
CA THR A 54 -18.01 5.33 -8.84
C THR A 54 -17.77 6.14 -10.12
N ASP A 55 -16.69 6.94 -10.12
CA ASP A 55 -16.33 7.80 -11.25
C ASP A 55 -15.29 7.12 -12.19
N TYR A 56 -14.92 5.87 -11.92
CA TYR A 56 -13.99 5.11 -12.76
C TYR A 56 -14.73 4.57 -14.01
N ALA A 57 -14.00 4.37 -15.08
CA ALA A 57 -14.51 3.79 -16.31
C ALA A 57 -13.84 2.43 -16.60
N PRO A 58 -14.58 1.31 -16.60
CA PRO A 58 -16.02 1.20 -16.31
C PRO A 58 -16.37 1.46 -14.83
N ASN A 59 -17.63 1.85 -14.56
CA ASN A 59 -18.16 1.97 -13.19
C ASN A 59 -18.27 0.58 -12.55
N VAL A 60 -17.33 0.26 -11.70
CA VAL A 60 -17.21 -1.09 -11.11
C VAL A 60 -18.43 -1.49 -10.27
N PRO A 61 -18.98 -0.66 -9.38
CA PRO A 61 -20.24 -0.92 -8.68
C PRO A 61 -21.39 -1.38 -9.55
N GLU A 62 -21.52 -0.86 -10.78
CA GLU A 62 -22.60 -1.22 -11.70
C GLU A 62 -22.41 -2.56 -12.38
N ILE A 63 -21.18 -2.95 -12.72
CA ILE A 63 -20.90 -4.16 -13.49
C ILE A 63 -20.55 -5.38 -12.62
N LYS A 64 -20.16 -5.18 -11.35
CA LYS A 64 -19.68 -6.26 -10.48
C LYS A 64 -20.66 -7.41 -10.31
N GLU A 65 -21.97 -7.10 -10.15
CA GLU A 65 -23.00 -8.13 -9.97
C GLU A 65 -23.13 -9.05 -11.19
N THR A 66 -23.05 -8.50 -12.39
CA THR A 66 -23.09 -9.26 -13.64
C THR A 66 -21.88 -10.19 -13.74
N LEU A 67 -20.68 -9.68 -13.45
CA LEU A 67 -19.45 -10.47 -13.49
C LEU A 67 -19.41 -11.54 -12.43
N LEU A 68 -19.86 -11.26 -11.21
CA LEU A 68 -19.92 -12.27 -10.13
C LEU A 68 -21.00 -13.34 -10.36
N ARG A 69 -22.07 -13.04 -11.12
CA ARG A 69 -23.02 -14.08 -11.55
C ARG A 69 -22.41 -15.05 -12.54
N GLN A 70 -21.61 -14.56 -13.46
CA GLN A 70 -20.98 -15.32 -14.55
C GLN A 70 -19.70 -16.05 -14.12
N GLY A 71 -18.88 -15.41 -13.29
CA GLY A 71 -17.60 -15.95 -12.81
C GLY A 71 -17.62 -16.40 -11.35
N GLN A 72 -16.50 -16.89 -10.87
CA GLN A 72 -16.27 -17.25 -9.46
C GLN A 72 -15.64 -16.11 -8.68
N ARG A 73 -14.86 -15.26 -9.38
CA ARG A 73 -14.03 -14.23 -8.76
C ARG A 73 -13.90 -13.00 -9.65
N LEU A 74 -13.91 -11.84 -9.03
CA LEU A 74 -13.60 -10.57 -9.66
C LEU A 74 -12.43 -9.90 -8.93
N ILE A 75 -11.35 -9.59 -9.66
CA ILE A 75 -10.19 -8.88 -9.15
C ILE A 75 -10.21 -7.45 -9.72
N ILE A 76 -10.14 -6.46 -8.85
CA ILE A 76 -10.18 -5.04 -9.23
C ILE A 76 -8.89 -4.38 -8.78
N LYS A 77 -8.14 -3.81 -9.73
CA LYS A 77 -6.97 -2.99 -9.43
C LYS A 77 -7.40 -1.55 -9.13
N ILE A 78 -7.00 -1.05 -7.99
CA ILE A 78 -7.33 0.31 -7.52
C ILE A 78 -6.05 1.06 -7.19
N SER A 79 -6.10 2.37 -7.34
CA SER A 79 -5.00 3.26 -7.00
C SER A 79 -4.60 3.15 -5.53
N PRO A 80 -3.28 3.21 -5.21
CA PRO A 80 -2.83 3.33 -3.84
C PRO A 80 -3.29 4.61 -3.12
N MET A 81 -3.82 5.59 -3.85
CA MET A 81 -4.41 6.81 -3.28
C MET A 81 -5.82 6.58 -2.68
N ALA A 82 -6.49 5.49 -3.03
CA ALA A 82 -7.82 5.20 -2.52
C ALA A 82 -7.80 4.87 -1.02
N ASP A 83 -8.84 5.26 -0.30
CA ASP A 83 -9.08 4.85 1.08
C ASP A 83 -9.65 3.43 1.12
N LEU A 84 -9.00 2.51 1.86
CA LEU A 84 -9.41 1.10 1.92
C LEU A 84 -10.81 0.95 2.50
N SER A 85 -11.13 1.68 3.56
CA SER A 85 -12.42 1.57 4.24
C SER A 85 -13.56 2.04 3.35
N ALA A 86 -13.36 3.16 2.63
CA ALA A 86 -14.34 3.67 1.67
C ALA A 86 -14.58 2.70 0.51
N VAL A 87 -13.52 2.07 -0.02
CA VAL A 87 -13.66 1.07 -1.08
C VAL A 87 -14.38 -0.18 -0.59
N LEU A 88 -14.06 -0.68 0.61
CA LEU A 88 -14.73 -1.84 1.20
C LEU A 88 -16.23 -1.61 1.43
N GLN A 89 -16.64 -0.39 1.76
CA GLN A 89 -18.07 -0.03 1.85
C GLN A 89 -18.79 -0.11 0.50
N LEU A 90 -18.10 0.21 -0.59
CA LEU A 90 -18.66 0.14 -1.95
C LEU A 90 -18.62 -1.28 -2.54
N LEU A 91 -17.71 -2.11 -2.04
CA LEU A 91 -17.47 -3.49 -2.50
C LEU A 91 -17.61 -4.48 -1.33
N PRO A 92 -18.81 -4.65 -0.76
CA PRO A 92 -19.02 -5.53 0.40
C PRO A 92 -18.77 -7.01 0.10
N GLU A 93 -18.71 -7.42 -1.17
CA GLU A 93 -18.38 -8.79 -1.59
C GLU A 93 -16.87 -9.09 -1.55
N THR A 94 -16.04 -8.15 -1.08
CA THR A 94 -14.59 -8.33 -0.97
C THR A 94 -14.25 -9.41 0.05
N THR A 95 -13.46 -10.39 -0.38
CA THR A 95 -12.92 -11.47 0.46
C THR A 95 -11.48 -11.18 0.88
N ASP A 96 -10.69 -10.60 -0.04
CA ASP A 96 -9.28 -10.32 0.18
C ASP A 96 -8.88 -8.97 -0.40
N VAL A 97 -7.94 -8.29 0.25
CA VAL A 97 -7.29 -7.09 -0.25
C VAL A 97 -5.78 -7.30 -0.28
N HIS A 98 -5.17 -7.15 -1.46
CA HIS A 98 -3.71 -7.17 -1.59
C HIS A 98 -3.16 -5.75 -1.70
N VAL A 99 -2.28 -5.38 -0.80
CA VAL A 99 -1.55 -4.10 -0.78
C VAL A 99 -0.13 -4.36 -1.27
N ILE A 100 0.18 -3.90 -2.48
CA ILE A 100 1.43 -4.21 -3.18
C ILE A 100 2.34 -3.00 -3.18
N SER A 101 3.55 -3.17 -2.66
CA SER A 101 4.61 -2.17 -2.68
C SER A 101 5.86 -2.70 -3.38
N VAL A 102 6.60 -1.79 -4.01
CA VAL A 102 7.90 -2.04 -4.62
C VAL A 102 8.88 -1.01 -4.08
N ARG A 103 10.00 -1.46 -3.55
CA ARG A 103 11.04 -0.59 -2.95
C ARG A 103 10.45 0.41 -1.96
N ASN A 104 9.56 -0.09 -1.10
CA ASN A 104 8.86 0.69 -0.07
C ASN A 104 7.95 1.81 -0.60
N GLU A 105 7.47 1.70 -1.84
CA GLU A 105 6.44 2.57 -2.42
C GLU A 105 5.20 1.74 -2.74
N CYS A 106 4.04 2.08 -2.18
CA CYS A 106 2.79 1.40 -2.49
C CYS A 106 2.40 1.69 -3.95
N LYS A 107 2.32 0.64 -4.75
CA LYS A 107 2.07 0.74 -6.20
C LYS A 107 0.62 0.46 -6.55
N GLU A 108 0.03 -0.56 -5.94
CA GLU A 108 -1.29 -1.05 -6.32
C GLU A 108 -2.05 -1.62 -5.13
N LEU A 109 -3.38 -1.52 -5.19
CA LEU A 109 -4.32 -2.24 -4.36
C LEU A 109 -5.12 -3.18 -5.26
N LEU A 110 -5.21 -4.47 -4.89
CA LEU A 110 -6.08 -5.44 -5.57
C LEU A 110 -7.18 -5.86 -4.59
N PHE A 111 -8.42 -5.63 -4.97
CA PHE A 111 -9.59 -6.11 -4.26
C PHE A 111 -10.10 -7.37 -4.94
N VAL A 112 -10.21 -8.46 -4.21
CA VAL A 112 -10.73 -9.74 -4.69
C VAL A 112 -12.16 -9.89 -4.15
N LEU A 113 -13.12 -9.98 -5.05
CA LEU A 113 -14.53 -10.18 -4.74
C LEU A 113 -14.90 -11.62 -5.08
N GLY A 114 -15.69 -12.25 -4.22
CA GLY A 114 -16.24 -13.59 -4.39
C GLY A 114 -17.76 -13.62 -4.36
N LYS A 115 -18.35 -14.79 -4.62
CA LYS A 115 -19.80 -15.03 -4.51
C LYS A 115 -20.30 -15.16 -3.06
N THR A 116 -19.43 -15.02 -2.09
CA THR A 116 -19.71 -15.30 -0.68
C THR A 116 -20.46 -14.14 -0.02
N PRO A 117 -21.34 -14.43 0.97
CA PRO A 117 -22.16 -13.38 1.61
C PRO A 117 -21.32 -12.34 2.38
N ALA A 118 -21.86 -11.15 2.51
CA ALA A 118 -21.30 -9.95 3.14
C ALA A 118 -20.87 -10.07 4.62
N ASN A 119 -20.93 -11.25 5.23
CA ASN A 119 -20.54 -11.51 6.63
C ASN A 119 -19.20 -12.23 6.75
N GLN A 120 -18.42 -12.32 5.69
CA GLN A 120 -17.11 -12.95 5.73
C GLN A 120 -16.05 -11.93 6.16
N THR A 121 -15.17 -12.36 7.06
CA THR A 121 -13.96 -11.62 7.42
C THR A 121 -13.11 -11.32 6.19
N VAL A 122 -12.79 -10.05 5.96
CA VAL A 122 -11.90 -9.63 4.88
C VAL A 122 -10.46 -9.86 5.30
N ASN A 123 -9.69 -10.60 4.47
CA ASN A 123 -8.25 -10.77 4.71
C ASN A 123 -7.43 -9.68 4.02
N ILE A 124 -6.51 -9.09 4.74
CA ILE A 124 -5.56 -8.12 4.21
C ILE A 124 -4.21 -8.81 4.00
N HIS A 125 -3.69 -8.74 2.79
CA HIS A 125 -2.39 -9.29 2.41
C HIS A 125 -1.48 -8.16 1.95
N THR A 126 -0.39 -7.91 2.66
CA THR A 126 0.60 -6.92 2.25
C THR A 126 1.83 -7.62 1.70
N VAL A 127 2.41 -7.05 0.66
CA VAL A 127 3.71 -7.45 0.13
C VAL A 127 4.52 -6.24 -0.27
N ASN A 128 5.79 -6.21 0.18
CA ASN A 128 6.75 -5.25 -0.29
C ASN A 128 7.91 -5.98 -0.99
N PHE A 129 8.08 -5.74 -2.28
CA PHE A 129 9.22 -6.18 -3.06
C PHE A 129 10.39 -5.22 -2.81
N ALA A 130 11.21 -5.52 -1.82
CA ALA A 130 12.47 -4.83 -1.58
C ALA A 130 13.53 -5.28 -2.62
N THR A 131 14.73 -4.69 -2.61
CA THR A 131 15.78 -4.99 -3.61
C THR A 131 16.13 -6.47 -3.62
N ASP A 132 16.33 -7.08 -2.44
CA ASP A 132 16.87 -8.43 -2.30
C ASP A 132 15.94 -9.38 -1.53
N SER A 133 14.72 -8.93 -1.19
CA SER A 133 13.79 -9.70 -0.35
C SER A 133 12.33 -9.37 -0.64
N LYS A 134 11.42 -10.21 -0.15
CA LYS A 134 9.98 -10.00 -0.15
C LYS A 134 9.48 -10.00 1.29
N GLN A 135 9.04 -8.85 1.77
CA GLN A 135 8.41 -8.70 3.08
C GLN A 135 6.91 -8.92 2.94
N ARG A 136 6.35 -9.84 3.71
CA ARG A 136 4.92 -10.17 3.69
C ARG A 136 4.33 -10.08 5.08
N PHE A 137 3.07 -9.62 5.13
CA PHE A 137 2.28 -9.58 6.35
C PHE A 137 0.81 -9.75 5.98
N SER A 138 0.11 -10.66 6.67
CA SER A 138 -1.31 -10.93 6.39
C SER A 138 -2.09 -11.02 7.70
N PHE A 139 -3.32 -10.53 7.69
CA PHE A 139 -4.20 -10.51 8.86
C PHE A 139 -5.67 -10.38 8.44
N PRO A 140 -6.62 -10.91 9.22
CA PRO A 140 -8.02 -10.58 9.09
C PRO A 140 -8.28 -9.13 9.55
N LEU A 141 -9.12 -8.39 8.82
CA LEU A 141 -9.33 -6.95 9.07
C LEU A 141 -9.80 -6.66 10.50
N GLU A 142 -10.57 -7.54 11.11
CA GLU A 142 -11.09 -7.42 12.47
C GLU A 142 -9.99 -7.50 13.55
N GLU A 143 -8.88 -8.18 13.28
CA GLU A 143 -7.78 -8.38 14.23
C GLU A 143 -7.11 -7.06 14.64
N GLU A 144 -7.04 -6.07 13.74
CA GLU A 144 -6.47 -4.74 14.05
C GLU A 144 -7.26 -4.00 15.14
N LYS A 145 -8.54 -4.29 15.29
CA LYS A 145 -9.41 -3.60 16.26
C LYS A 145 -9.10 -3.97 17.71
N ASP A 146 -8.56 -5.15 17.95
CA ASP A 146 -8.37 -5.73 19.28
C ASP A 146 -6.93 -5.58 19.80
N ALA A 147 -6.00 -5.12 18.99
CA ALA A 147 -4.60 -4.97 19.37
C ALA A 147 -4.36 -3.81 20.36
N GLN A 148 -3.61 -4.07 21.45
CA GLN A 148 -3.25 -3.09 22.49
C GLN A 148 -1.77 -2.69 22.40
N PRO A 149 -1.35 -1.42 22.58
CA PRO A 149 0.03 -0.96 22.40
C PRO A 149 0.90 -0.96 23.67
N HIS A 150 2.20 -1.19 23.53
CA HIS A 150 3.29 -1.16 24.54
C HIS A 150 4.62 -0.54 23.97
N TYR A 151 5.67 -0.14 24.73
CA TYR A 151 6.77 0.76 24.29
C TYR A 151 8.24 0.43 24.65
N THR A 152 9.16 0.32 23.73
CA THR A 152 10.67 0.51 23.74
C THR A 152 11.43 0.27 22.42
N SER A 153 12.21 0.59 21.61
CA SER A 153 13.19 0.55 20.43
C SER A 153 12.75 0.94 18.97
N LEU A 154 13.53 1.20 17.83
CA LEU A 154 13.06 1.91 16.61
C LEU A 154 12.92 1.11 15.29
N TYR A 155 11.68 0.94 14.79
CA TYR A 155 11.32 0.27 13.54
C TYR A 155 10.32 1.11 12.74
N GLU A 156 10.41 1.06 11.43
CA GLU A 156 9.45 1.69 10.53
C GLU A 156 8.83 0.63 9.61
N PRO A 157 7.52 0.35 9.72
CA PRO A 157 6.85 -0.60 8.84
C PRO A 157 6.96 -0.17 7.38
N ASN A 158 6.95 -1.14 6.48
CA ASN A 158 6.90 -0.83 5.06
C ASN A 158 5.58 -0.15 4.67
N SER A 159 5.56 0.46 3.49
CA SER A 159 4.41 1.24 3.02
C SER A 159 3.14 0.42 2.80
N SER A 160 3.25 -0.89 2.56
CA SER A 160 2.08 -1.77 2.43
C SER A 160 1.36 -1.90 3.77
N ILE A 161 2.11 -2.11 4.86
CA ILE A 161 1.56 -2.18 6.22
C ILE A 161 0.99 -0.83 6.64
N LEU A 162 1.73 0.26 6.39
CA LEU A 162 1.22 1.62 6.67
C LEU A 162 -0.08 1.88 5.92
N LYS A 163 -0.19 1.45 4.67
CA LYS A 163 -1.39 1.61 3.86
C LYS A 163 -2.55 0.70 4.31
N SER A 164 -2.24 -0.48 4.85
CA SER A 164 -3.26 -1.43 5.34
C SER A 164 -3.92 -1.02 6.65
N GLY A 165 -3.32 -0.08 7.41
CA GLY A 165 -3.83 0.37 8.71
C GLY A 165 -3.48 -0.52 9.90
N ALA A 166 -2.66 -1.57 9.73
CA ALA A 166 -2.30 -2.56 10.76
C ALA A 166 -1.39 -2.02 11.87
N PHE A 167 -1.68 -0.83 12.40
CA PHE A 167 -0.75 -0.10 13.27
C PHE A 167 -0.57 -0.71 14.66
N LYS A 168 -1.64 -1.21 15.26
CA LYS A 168 -1.60 -1.85 16.58
C LYS A 168 -1.17 -3.31 16.47
N LEU A 169 -1.64 -3.96 15.42
CA LEU A 169 -1.38 -5.37 15.19
C LEU A 169 0.10 -5.66 14.93
N VAL A 170 0.78 -4.79 14.18
CA VAL A 170 2.24 -4.88 14.01
C VAL A 170 2.97 -4.85 15.35
N ALA A 171 2.57 -3.94 16.26
CA ALA A 171 3.12 -3.89 17.60
C ALA A 171 2.94 -5.24 18.33
N ALA A 172 1.73 -5.75 18.35
CA ALA A 172 1.40 -7.00 19.05
C ALA A 172 2.13 -8.23 18.47
N ARG A 173 2.15 -8.37 17.12
CA ARG A 173 2.74 -9.56 16.47
C ARG A 173 4.26 -9.63 16.55
N TYR A 174 4.91 -8.48 16.52
CA TYR A 174 6.39 -8.43 16.53
C TYR A 174 6.97 -8.09 17.89
N GLY A 175 6.14 -7.95 18.94
CA GLY A 175 6.59 -7.58 20.28
C GLY A 175 7.29 -6.22 20.29
N VAL A 176 6.91 -5.33 19.38
CA VAL A 176 7.43 -3.97 19.30
C VAL A 176 6.39 -2.98 19.80
N GLU A 177 6.82 -1.86 20.28
CA GLU A 177 5.98 -0.85 20.93
C GLU A 177 5.91 0.43 20.10
N LYS A 178 4.77 1.09 20.07
CA LYS A 178 4.56 2.27 19.25
C LYS A 178 5.00 3.53 19.98
N LEU A 179 5.91 4.33 19.40
CA LEU A 179 6.44 5.55 20.03
C LEU A 179 5.36 6.60 20.35
N HIS A 180 4.32 6.69 19.54
CA HIS A 180 3.23 7.67 19.71
C HIS A 180 2.01 7.22 18.91
N PRO A 181 0.77 7.46 19.37
CA PRO A 181 -0.44 7.08 18.65
C PRO A 181 -0.50 7.51 17.18
N HIS A 182 0.04 8.69 16.87
CA HIS A 182 0.05 9.27 15.51
C HIS A 182 1.39 9.17 14.78
N SER A 183 2.43 8.57 15.40
CA SER A 183 3.70 8.28 14.74
C SER A 183 3.78 6.77 14.49
N HIS A 184 3.88 6.36 13.25
CA HIS A 184 3.97 4.93 12.92
C HIS A 184 5.44 4.47 12.95
N LEU A 185 6.12 4.80 14.06
CA LEU A 185 7.42 4.31 14.44
C LEU A 185 7.27 3.44 15.67
N TYR A 186 8.03 2.37 15.73
CA TYR A 186 7.96 1.36 16.78
C TYR A 186 9.34 1.13 17.39
N THR A 187 9.37 0.45 18.50
CA THR A 187 10.54 0.37 19.34
C THR A 187 10.60 -1.00 20.08
N SER A 188 11.75 -1.57 20.49
CA SER A 188 11.95 -2.82 21.26
C SER A 188 13.35 -2.84 21.91
N ASP A 189 13.54 -3.42 23.04
CA ASP A 189 14.82 -3.56 23.74
C ASP A 189 15.73 -4.64 23.12
N HIS A 190 15.23 -5.40 22.14
CA HIS A 190 15.97 -6.43 21.41
C HIS A 190 15.77 -6.27 19.89
N LEU A 191 16.65 -6.87 19.10
CA LEU A 191 16.52 -6.86 17.64
C LEU A 191 15.43 -7.83 17.20
N VAL A 192 14.45 -7.31 16.45
CA VAL A 192 13.41 -8.10 15.77
C VAL A 192 13.83 -8.26 14.30
N GLU A 193 14.42 -9.41 13.98
CA GLU A 193 15.03 -9.66 12.66
C GLU A 193 14.00 -9.71 11.52
N ASP A 194 12.83 -10.29 11.80
CA ASP A 194 11.76 -10.50 10.80
C ASP A 194 10.79 -9.30 10.68
N PHE A 195 11.13 -8.15 11.25
CA PHE A 195 10.24 -6.99 11.19
C PHE A 195 9.96 -6.58 9.73
N PRO A 196 8.69 -6.48 9.30
CA PRO A 196 8.32 -6.22 7.90
C PRO A 196 8.44 -4.73 7.57
N GLY A 197 9.65 -4.23 7.54
CA GLY A 197 9.94 -2.82 7.33
C GLY A 197 11.44 -2.53 7.36
N ARG A 198 11.78 -1.38 7.91
CA ARG A 198 13.16 -0.96 8.15
C ARG A 198 13.44 -0.99 9.64
N SER A 199 14.60 -1.55 10.02
CA SER A 199 15.12 -1.55 11.39
C SER A 199 16.30 -0.59 11.48
N PHE A 200 16.37 0.17 12.56
CA PHE A 200 17.43 1.15 12.78
C PHE A 200 18.06 0.95 14.16
N HIS A 201 19.36 0.99 14.20
CA HIS A 201 20.10 1.12 15.45
C HIS A 201 20.10 2.59 15.88
N VAL A 202 19.49 2.91 17.01
CA VAL A 202 19.47 4.27 17.57
C VAL A 202 20.86 4.58 18.17
N LYS A 203 21.56 5.54 17.58
CA LYS A 203 22.86 5.99 18.08
C LYS A 203 22.71 7.05 19.17
N GLU A 204 21.76 7.95 18.99
CA GLU A 204 21.58 9.07 19.90
C GLU A 204 20.15 9.63 19.79
N ILE A 205 19.61 10.11 20.90
CA ILE A 205 18.35 10.85 20.98
C ILE A 205 18.69 12.29 21.35
N LEU A 206 18.28 13.24 20.52
CA LEU A 206 18.59 14.65 20.69
C LEU A 206 17.34 15.48 20.86
N ASP A 207 17.31 16.32 21.89
CA ASP A 207 16.23 17.29 22.08
C ASP A 207 16.24 18.34 20.98
N PHE A 208 15.07 18.52 20.36
CA PHE A 208 14.92 19.44 19.25
C PHE A 208 15.05 20.90 19.71
N SER A 209 16.05 21.61 19.18
CA SER A 209 16.25 23.04 19.41
C SER A 209 16.82 23.76 18.18
N SER A 210 16.61 25.08 18.11
CA SER A 210 17.21 25.90 17.06
C SER A 210 18.75 25.95 17.13
N LYS A 211 19.33 25.71 18.32
CA LYS A 211 20.77 25.62 18.52
C LYS A 211 21.28 24.32 17.93
N LEU A 212 20.61 23.19 18.23
CA LEU A 212 20.94 21.88 17.65
C LEU A 212 20.93 21.95 16.13
N LEU A 213 19.88 22.49 15.52
CA LEU A 213 19.78 22.58 14.05
C LEU A 213 20.95 23.32 13.39
N LYS A 214 21.51 24.32 14.06
CA LYS A 214 22.66 25.08 13.52
C LYS A 214 24.00 24.34 13.65
N GLN A 215 24.09 23.37 14.55
CA GLN A 215 25.34 22.72 14.91
C GLN A 215 25.43 21.26 14.40
N ILE A 216 24.28 20.60 14.18
CA ILE A 216 24.22 19.17 13.89
C ILE A 216 24.99 18.77 12.62
N SER A 217 25.09 19.66 11.62
CA SER A 217 25.85 19.37 10.40
C SER A 217 27.37 19.28 10.61
N HIS A 218 27.90 19.76 11.74
CA HIS A 218 29.31 19.60 12.08
C HIS A 218 29.60 18.15 12.53
N THR A 219 28.62 17.52 13.19
CA THR A 219 28.74 16.13 13.67
C THR A 219 28.19 15.14 12.63
N ILE A 220 27.10 15.52 11.97
CA ILE A 220 26.40 14.70 10.97
C ILE A 220 26.28 15.51 9.67
N PRO A 221 27.32 15.55 8.83
CA PRO A 221 27.32 16.38 7.62
C PRO A 221 26.41 15.85 6.50
N LYS A 222 26.06 14.55 6.55
CA LYS A 222 25.25 13.88 5.54
C LYS A 222 24.34 12.81 6.18
N ALA A 223 23.03 12.88 5.89
CA ALA A 223 22.06 11.90 6.39
C ALA A 223 20.76 11.92 5.56
N ASN A 224 20.00 10.83 5.64
CA ASN A 224 18.62 10.75 5.19
C ASN A 224 17.70 11.32 6.28
N ILE A 225 16.99 12.41 6.00
CA ILE A 225 16.07 13.02 6.96
C ILE A 225 14.66 12.52 6.71
N THR A 226 14.03 12.01 7.76
CA THR A 226 12.62 11.55 7.72
C THR A 226 11.85 12.18 8.87
N THR A 227 10.64 12.64 8.63
CA THR A 227 9.76 13.21 9.66
C THR A 227 8.50 12.38 9.84
N ARG A 228 8.09 12.18 11.09
CA ARG A 228 6.83 11.54 11.46
C ARG A 228 6.17 12.36 12.57
N ASN A 229 4.99 12.88 12.31
CA ASN A 229 4.25 13.71 13.25
C ASN A 229 5.11 14.84 13.86
N PHE A 230 5.85 15.55 13.01
CA PHE A 230 6.80 16.57 13.41
C PHE A 230 6.43 17.93 12.83
N LYS A 231 6.67 19.01 13.59
CA LYS A 231 6.25 20.39 13.24
C LYS A 231 6.96 21.01 12.03
N LEU A 232 8.11 20.48 11.62
CA LEU A 232 8.86 20.94 10.46
C LEU A 232 8.90 19.87 9.37
N SER A 233 8.84 20.30 8.13
CA SER A 233 9.04 19.43 6.97
C SER A 233 10.51 19.03 6.81
N VAL A 234 10.75 17.95 6.05
CA VAL A 234 12.12 17.51 5.69
C VAL A 234 12.92 18.64 5.03
N ASN A 235 12.28 19.41 4.14
CA ASN A 235 12.94 20.52 3.44
C ASN A 235 13.34 21.65 4.39
N GLU A 236 12.48 22.00 5.34
CA GLU A 236 12.78 23.00 6.37
C GLU A 236 13.90 22.54 7.29
N LEU A 237 13.87 21.28 7.75
CA LEU A 237 14.93 20.69 8.55
C LEU A 237 16.27 20.73 7.80
N ARG A 238 16.28 20.31 6.55
CA ARG A 238 17.47 20.29 5.70
C ARG A 238 18.02 21.68 5.47
N SER A 239 17.14 22.65 5.16
CA SER A 239 17.53 24.05 4.97
C SER A 239 18.16 24.67 6.22
N ARG A 240 17.60 24.37 7.40
CA ARG A 240 18.07 24.95 8.67
C ARG A 240 19.31 24.24 9.23
N SER A 241 19.40 22.90 9.10
CA SER A 241 20.51 22.11 9.59
C SER A 241 21.72 22.08 8.68
N LYS A 242 21.56 22.38 7.37
CA LYS A 242 22.60 22.27 6.34
C LYS A 242 23.14 20.85 6.12
N ILE A 243 22.45 19.82 6.63
CA ILE A 243 22.80 18.41 6.40
C ILE A 243 22.54 18.08 4.93
N LYS A 244 23.56 17.49 4.28
CA LYS A 244 23.45 17.02 2.88
C LYS A 244 22.63 15.74 2.82
N ASP A 245 21.98 15.50 1.68
CA ASP A 245 21.18 14.30 1.46
C ASP A 245 22.05 13.06 1.23
N GLY A 246 21.56 11.88 1.74
CA GLY A 246 22.13 10.56 1.51
C GLY A 246 23.10 10.10 2.61
N GLY A 247 23.89 9.05 2.29
CA GLY A 247 24.66 8.31 3.28
C GLY A 247 23.86 7.15 3.87
N THR A 248 24.41 6.50 4.91
CA THR A 248 23.81 5.36 5.61
C THR A 248 23.05 5.75 6.88
N GLY A 249 23.27 6.99 7.38
CA GLY A 249 22.61 7.52 8.56
C GLY A 249 21.23 8.06 8.28
N TYR A 250 20.36 7.98 9.30
CA TYR A 250 19.01 8.54 9.30
C TYR A 250 18.82 9.49 10.49
N ILE A 251 18.06 10.56 10.27
CA ILE A 251 17.62 11.53 11.29
C ILE A 251 16.13 11.74 11.14
#